data_c35ae58f5c3a7c54c12a41db52e0431b
#
_entry.id   c35ae58f5c3a7c54c12a41db52e0431b
#
_cell.length_a   1.000
_cell.length_b   1.000
_cell.length_c   1.000
_cell.angle_alpha   90.00
_cell.angle_beta   90.00
_cell.angle_gamma   90.00
#
_symmetry.space_group_name_H-M   'P 1'
#
loop_
_entity.id
_entity.type
_entity.pdbx_description
1 polymer ?
#
loop_
_entity_poly.entity_id
_entity_poly.type
_entity_poly.pdbx_seq_one_letter_code
_entity_poly.pdbx_strand_id
1 'polypeptide(L)'
;MKKRITQILFSLLTFCTNADIYAQENEKKTKNPWSGSVSLNYDFTNNFTGNVNLGYTQKNWDLFLDYSGHSDRIEISSELFRSFSAETSQLLETEQHHLSHSVAIQLDMRPSSRNLFLWNLKLQFPKITTNRDINNRTQTKEYDLHHRIAFSRKTIEGSLFYKHIYEKAKHELSLNGIFSHTKDSRPSTYQIDNLPTYTSSGNEKPKFVRLQMDYLYTFENQGQLETGIQFFSRWNKTRYNLHDTEETLDNWLSNLPLNDGINHHEYIYTAHLSYSRQQGEFWLYKIGLHADYDITRTKLMENTDKHNFDRFYFYPHLTLQYTPSDQQELAFHFTRKAAHPDYTQLNPFTNPIDHQTFEQGNPLLRPEITNRAEINYLLHGEKIQLNGNLYFNSTERFITPVTLFSEDNTLTLSYTNGSMENKVGLDINLSGSPTSWMTITPSISLVHAHANGKYQGINLHVDDFSWSGNLELNFNSKKHTEFQALFSYQSPTKVPQFKIEENYYLDLAIKQGFFNNRLQVSFSVSDVFDTSEWQARSNTDTYRLANYSKEATHAYWIGLTFNFNNFTSRSSADDSHPQKRQVIQLGQ
;
A
#
# COMPACT_ATOMS: atom_id res chain seq x y z
N MET A 1 27.04 -1.51 18.74
CA MET A 1 26.49 -0.96 17.51
C MET A 1 27.38 0.13 16.87
N LYS A 2 27.76 1.20 17.57
CA LYS A 2 28.65 2.26 17.03
C LYS A 2 29.92 1.75 16.31
N LYS A 3 30.65 0.77 16.88
CA LYS A 3 31.84 0.18 16.24
C LYS A 3 31.55 -0.56 14.91
N ARG A 4 30.39 -1.18 14.75
CA ARG A 4 30.01 -1.87 13.49
C ARG A 4 29.62 -0.87 12.39
N ILE A 5 28.92 0.20 12.76
CA ILE A 5 28.55 1.28 11.80
C ILE A 5 29.81 1.98 11.30
N THR A 6 30.78 2.27 12.19
CA THR A 6 32.07 2.87 11.81
C THR A 6 32.88 1.95 10.89
N GLN A 7 32.85 0.63 11.13
CA GLN A 7 33.52 -0.34 10.26
C GLN A 7 32.84 -0.46 8.88
N ILE A 8 31.50 -0.41 8.82
CA ILE A 8 30.73 -0.42 7.56
C ILE A 8 30.99 0.86 6.79
N LEU A 9 30.96 2.03 7.44
CA LEU A 9 31.30 3.31 6.82
C LEU A 9 32.75 3.35 6.30
N PHE A 10 33.70 2.77 7.05
CA PHE A 10 35.10 2.72 6.64
C PHE A 10 35.32 1.75 5.47
N SER A 11 34.67 0.60 5.45
CA SER A 11 34.72 -0.35 4.31
C SER A 11 34.00 0.20 3.07
N LEU A 12 32.93 0.96 3.22
CA LEU A 12 32.26 1.66 2.12
C LEU A 12 33.15 2.78 1.55
N LEU A 13 33.80 3.59 2.40
CA LEU A 13 34.76 4.60 1.95
C LEU A 13 35.95 3.97 1.18
N THR A 14 36.47 2.85 1.66
CA THR A 14 37.56 2.11 0.97
C THR A 14 37.08 1.48 -0.34
N PHE A 15 35.84 1.00 -0.41
CA PHE A 15 35.24 0.52 -1.65
C PHE A 15 35.01 1.65 -2.66
N CYS A 16 34.53 2.81 -2.17
CA CYS A 16 34.34 4.00 -2.99
C CYS A 16 35.65 4.53 -3.58
N THR A 17 36.74 4.60 -2.79
CA THR A 17 38.05 5.07 -3.29
C THR A 17 38.66 4.10 -4.29
N ASN A 18 38.49 2.79 -4.12
CA ASN A 18 38.94 1.80 -5.10
C ASN A 18 38.12 1.82 -6.39
N ALA A 19 36.80 2.05 -6.32
CA ALA A 19 35.94 2.17 -7.49
C ALA A 19 36.27 3.42 -8.33
N ASP A 20 36.66 4.53 -7.69
CA ASP A 20 37.09 5.75 -8.38
C ASP A 20 38.45 5.61 -9.09
N ILE A 21 39.40 4.84 -8.51
CA ILE A 21 40.69 4.55 -9.14
C ILE A 21 40.50 3.72 -10.42
N TYR A 22 39.60 2.69 -10.37
CA TYR A 22 39.26 1.91 -11.56
C TYR A 22 38.48 2.71 -12.62
N ALA A 23 37.67 3.68 -12.21
CA ALA A 23 36.89 4.51 -13.13
C ALA A 23 37.79 5.54 -13.88
N GLN A 24 38.79 6.10 -13.22
CA GLN A 24 39.71 7.07 -13.86
C GLN A 24 40.66 6.44 -14.89
N GLU A 25 41.08 5.19 -14.72
CA GLU A 25 41.92 4.47 -15.69
C GLU A 25 41.19 4.11 -16.99
N ASN A 26 39.85 4.04 -16.99
CA ASN A 26 39.03 3.52 -18.10
C ASN A 26 38.28 4.58 -18.93
N GLU A 27 38.48 5.87 -18.69
CA GLU A 27 37.79 6.96 -19.44
C GLU A 27 38.06 7.00 -20.97
N LYS A 28 38.96 6.16 -21.49
CA LYS A 28 39.31 6.17 -22.91
C LYS A 28 38.79 4.98 -23.76
N LYS A 29 38.25 3.92 -23.18
CA LYS A 29 37.75 2.78 -23.98
C LYS A 29 36.63 2.03 -23.27
N THR A 30 35.41 2.09 -23.86
CA THR A 30 34.16 1.36 -23.52
C THR A 30 33.44 1.90 -22.29
N LYS A 31 32.18 2.30 -22.48
CA LYS A 31 31.27 2.54 -21.32
C LYS A 31 31.32 1.32 -20.41
N ASN A 32 31.72 1.52 -19.17
CA ASN A 32 31.70 0.46 -18.18
C ASN A 32 30.26 -0.12 -18.13
N PRO A 33 30.06 -1.42 -18.37
CA PRO A 33 28.72 -2.00 -18.36
C PRO A 33 28.07 -2.02 -16.98
N TRP A 34 28.83 -1.85 -15.90
CA TRP A 34 28.36 -1.80 -14.53
C TRP A 34 28.00 -0.38 -14.11
N SER A 35 26.83 -0.24 -13.50
CA SER A 35 26.40 0.99 -12.81
C SER A 35 25.71 0.61 -11.51
N GLY A 36 25.61 1.56 -10.57
CA GLY A 36 24.91 1.25 -9.33
C GLY A 36 24.82 2.41 -8.36
N SER A 37 24.10 2.18 -7.29
CA SER A 37 23.98 3.08 -6.15
C SER A 37 23.99 2.31 -4.84
N VAL A 38 24.51 2.96 -3.82
CA VAL A 38 24.42 2.52 -2.42
C VAL A 38 23.87 3.68 -1.62
N SER A 39 22.80 3.45 -0.87
CA SER A 39 22.23 4.45 0.02
C SER A 39 22.06 3.91 1.44
N LEU A 40 22.30 4.79 2.41
CA LEU A 40 22.14 4.54 3.82
C LEU A 40 21.41 5.72 4.44
N ASN A 41 20.35 5.45 5.18
CA ASN A 41 19.65 6.43 5.98
C ASN A 41 19.62 5.95 7.42
N TYR A 42 19.82 6.85 8.34
CA TYR A 42 19.82 6.58 9.77
C TYR A 42 19.11 7.73 10.49
N ASP A 43 18.28 7.40 11.44
CA ASP A 43 17.74 8.36 12.38
C ASP A 43 18.35 8.20 13.78
N PHE A 44 18.19 9.21 14.62
CA PHE A 44 18.75 9.21 15.97
C PHE A 44 17.94 8.35 16.96
N THR A 45 16.81 7.76 16.53
CA THR A 45 15.99 6.81 17.28
C THR A 45 16.35 5.35 16.98
N ASN A 46 17.46 5.12 16.23
CA ASN A 46 17.99 3.84 15.78
C ASN A 46 17.23 3.18 14.63
N ASN A 47 16.52 3.94 13.83
CA ASN A 47 15.98 3.46 12.57
C ASN A 47 17.04 3.51 11.48
N PHE A 48 17.03 2.51 10.62
CA PHE A 48 18.05 2.33 9.60
C PHE A 48 17.43 1.80 8.31
N THR A 49 17.79 2.41 7.18
CA THR A 49 17.46 1.90 5.85
C THR A 49 18.72 1.87 5.00
N GLY A 50 18.98 0.75 4.35
CA GLY A 50 20.11 0.57 3.43
C GLY A 50 19.65 -0.06 2.12
N ASN A 51 20.07 0.55 0.98
CA ASN A 51 19.75 0.03 -0.34
C ASN A 51 21.04 -0.12 -1.15
N VAL A 52 21.10 -1.20 -1.94
CA VAL A 52 22.16 -1.45 -2.92
C VAL A 52 21.49 -1.80 -4.23
N ASN A 53 21.74 -1.02 -5.26
CA ASN A 53 21.25 -1.27 -6.61
C ASN A 53 22.44 -1.46 -7.53
N LEU A 54 22.49 -2.55 -8.27
CA LEU A 54 23.54 -2.86 -9.22
C LEU A 54 22.92 -3.17 -10.58
N GLY A 55 23.41 -2.52 -11.61
CA GLY A 55 23.02 -2.74 -12.99
C GLY A 55 24.19 -3.21 -13.84
N TYR A 56 23.97 -4.19 -14.71
CA TYR A 56 24.89 -4.63 -15.72
C TYR A 56 24.20 -4.60 -17.07
N THR A 57 24.67 -3.75 -17.98
CA THR A 57 24.03 -3.48 -19.27
C THR A 57 24.89 -4.00 -20.40
N GLN A 58 24.28 -4.80 -21.27
CA GLN A 58 24.85 -5.28 -22.53
C GLN A 58 23.95 -4.88 -23.71
N LYS A 59 24.43 -5.11 -24.94
CA LYS A 59 23.73 -4.70 -26.15
C LYS A 59 22.28 -5.23 -26.22
N ASN A 60 22.07 -6.48 -25.79
CA ASN A 60 20.81 -7.18 -25.97
C ASN A 60 20.15 -7.61 -24.66
N TRP A 61 20.75 -7.31 -23.52
CA TRP A 61 20.20 -7.63 -22.21
C TRP A 61 20.76 -6.75 -21.10
N ASP A 62 19.95 -6.57 -20.07
CA ASP A 62 20.28 -5.85 -18.84
C ASP A 62 19.96 -6.74 -17.64
N LEU A 63 20.86 -6.76 -16.65
CA LEU A 63 20.65 -7.44 -15.38
C LEU A 63 20.69 -6.42 -14.27
N PHE A 64 19.69 -6.45 -13.37
CA PHE A 64 19.62 -5.62 -12.18
C PHE A 64 19.52 -6.49 -10.95
N LEU A 65 20.23 -6.09 -9.92
CA LEU A 65 20.17 -6.67 -8.58
C LEU A 65 19.90 -5.55 -7.59
N ASP A 66 18.79 -5.65 -6.88
CA ASP A 66 18.38 -4.67 -5.88
C ASP A 66 18.29 -5.38 -4.52
N TYR A 67 18.93 -4.79 -3.53
CA TYR A 67 18.82 -5.18 -2.13
C TYR A 67 18.31 -3.99 -1.33
N SER A 68 17.33 -4.24 -0.45
CA SER A 68 16.84 -3.28 0.53
C SER A 68 16.82 -3.94 1.92
N GLY A 69 17.43 -3.27 2.87
CA GLY A 69 17.39 -3.61 4.29
C GLY A 69 16.80 -2.47 5.09
N HIS A 70 15.90 -2.78 6.01
CA HIS A 70 15.17 -1.81 6.80
C HIS A 70 15.02 -2.29 8.24
N SER A 71 15.27 -1.42 9.20
CA SER A 71 15.10 -1.68 10.63
C SER A 71 14.55 -0.43 11.30
N ASP A 72 13.32 -0.54 11.83
CA ASP A 72 12.63 0.55 12.53
C ASP A 72 12.19 0.14 13.92
N ARG A 73 12.16 1.15 14.77
CA ARG A 73 11.46 1.11 16.05
C ARG A 73 10.38 2.19 16.04
N ILE A 74 9.14 1.77 16.20
CA ILE A 74 7.97 2.65 16.24
C ILE A 74 7.39 2.57 17.64
N GLU A 75 7.21 3.72 18.27
CA GLU A 75 6.57 3.87 19.58
C GLU A 75 5.23 4.57 19.38
N ILE A 76 4.17 3.98 19.92
CA ILE A 76 2.80 4.49 19.80
C ILE A 76 2.20 4.52 21.20
N SER A 77 1.76 5.69 21.64
CA SER A 77 0.92 5.86 22.83
C SER A 77 -0.52 6.05 22.40
N SER A 78 -1.44 5.30 22.98
CA SER A 78 -2.86 5.39 22.65
C SER A 78 -3.73 5.36 23.89
N GLU A 79 -4.79 6.17 23.87
CA GLU A 79 -5.81 6.21 24.90
C GLU A 79 -7.14 5.80 24.28
N LEU A 80 -7.79 4.79 24.84
CA LEU A 80 -9.12 4.35 24.45
C LEU A 80 -10.08 4.51 25.59
N PHE A 81 -11.08 5.36 25.40
CA PHE A 81 -12.22 5.51 26.30
C PHE A 81 -13.46 4.90 25.67
N ARG A 82 -14.21 4.13 26.44
CA ARG A 82 -15.50 3.57 26.02
C ARG A 82 -16.52 3.60 27.17
N SER A 83 -17.77 3.86 26.82
CA SER A 83 -18.89 3.85 27.75
C SER A 83 -20.09 3.25 27.02
N PHE A 84 -20.56 2.11 27.52
CA PHE A 84 -21.78 1.44 27.08
C PHE A 84 -22.68 1.18 28.30
N SER A 85 -22.53 0.04 28.99
CA SER A 85 -23.15 -0.25 30.27
C SER A 85 -22.28 0.21 31.44
N ALA A 86 -20.98 0.34 31.25
CA ALA A 86 -20.00 0.83 32.19
C ALA A 86 -18.91 1.64 31.48
N GLU A 87 -18.26 2.55 32.19
CA GLU A 87 -17.13 3.29 31.69
C GLU A 87 -15.84 2.48 31.82
N THR A 88 -15.05 2.46 30.76
CA THR A 88 -13.74 1.80 30.70
C THR A 88 -12.75 2.72 30.02
N SER A 89 -11.57 2.83 30.58
CA SER A 89 -10.43 3.50 29.95
C SER A 89 -9.25 2.55 29.82
N GLN A 90 -8.52 2.68 28.73
CA GLN A 90 -7.31 1.91 28.46
C GLN A 90 -6.21 2.88 28.04
N LEU A 91 -5.03 2.71 28.65
CA LEU A 91 -3.79 3.31 28.17
C LEU A 91 -2.97 2.20 27.52
N LEU A 92 -2.59 2.40 26.25
CA LEU A 92 -1.84 1.43 25.46
C LEU A 92 -0.51 2.05 25.06
N GLU A 93 0.57 1.43 25.52
CA GLU A 93 1.93 1.72 25.05
C GLU A 93 2.35 0.60 24.12
N THR A 94 2.63 0.94 22.88
CA THR A 94 3.00 -0.06 21.86
C THR A 94 4.39 0.25 21.33
N GLU A 95 5.27 -0.72 21.41
CA GLU A 95 6.59 -0.70 20.79
C GLU A 95 6.65 -1.75 19.69
N GLN A 96 6.99 -1.32 18.48
CA GLN A 96 7.15 -2.22 17.33
C GLN A 96 8.58 -2.16 16.81
N HIS A 97 9.18 -3.33 16.65
CA HIS A 97 10.46 -3.47 15.97
C HIS A 97 10.24 -4.14 14.63
N HIS A 98 10.47 -3.40 13.56
CA HIS A 98 10.41 -3.89 12.20
C HIS A 98 11.82 -4.20 11.70
N LEU A 99 12.01 -5.38 11.15
CA LEU A 99 13.22 -5.78 10.43
C LEU A 99 12.80 -6.40 9.10
N SER A 100 13.22 -5.82 8.01
CA SER A 100 12.87 -6.32 6.68
C SER A 100 14.10 -6.40 5.78
N HIS A 101 14.17 -7.47 5.00
CA HIS A 101 15.12 -7.62 3.91
C HIS A 101 14.38 -7.97 2.64
N SER A 102 14.75 -7.33 1.55
CA SER A 102 14.22 -7.60 0.22
C SER A 102 15.36 -7.74 -0.77
N VAL A 103 15.30 -8.74 -1.63
CA VAL A 103 16.21 -8.94 -2.76
C VAL A 103 15.37 -9.04 -4.00
N ALA A 104 15.68 -8.26 -5.04
CA ALA A 104 15.07 -8.39 -6.35
C ALA A 104 16.14 -8.59 -7.42
N ILE A 105 15.88 -9.50 -8.37
CA ILE A 105 16.71 -9.75 -9.54
C ILE A 105 15.81 -9.54 -10.76
N GLN A 106 16.22 -8.67 -11.66
CA GLN A 106 15.50 -8.42 -12.91
C GLN A 106 16.44 -8.65 -14.10
N LEU A 107 15.95 -9.37 -15.10
CA LEU A 107 16.64 -9.62 -16.35
C LEU A 107 15.76 -9.17 -17.51
N ASP A 108 16.26 -8.20 -18.27
CA ASP A 108 15.63 -7.66 -19.47
C ASP A 108 16.41 -8.16 -20.68
N MET A 109 15.76 -8.90 -21.58
CA MET A 109 16.40 -9.41 -22.78
C MET A 109 15.67 -8.92 -24.04
N ARG A 110 16.43 -8.40 -24.99
CA ARG A 110 15.96 -7.96 -26.31
C ARG A 110 16.76 -8.67 -27.39
N PRO A 111 16.52 -9.99 -27.61
CA PRO A 111 17.28 -10.77 -28.60
C PRO A 111 17.11 -10.24 -30.03
N SER A 112 16.04 -9.52 -30.30
CA SER A 112 15.80 -8.79 -31.54
C SER A 112 14.93 -7.56 -31.28
N SER A 113 14.80 -6.66 -32.28
CA SER A 113 13.87 -5.51 -32.20
C SER A 113 12.39 -5.91 -32.05
N ARG A 114 12.06 -7.19 -32.28
CA ARG A 114 10.70 -7.74 -32.25
C ARG A 114 10.38 -8.50 -30.98
N ASN A 115 11.38 -8.89 -30.20
CA ASN A 115 11.20 -9.76 -29.04
C ASN A 115 11.72 -9.07 -27.78
N LEU A 116 10.87 -9.00 -26.77
CA LEU A 116 11.21 -8.52 -25.43
C LEU A 116 10.84 -9.60 -24.41
N PHE A 117 11.80 -9.95 -23.55
CA PHE A 117 11.60 -10.79 -22.38
C PHE A 117 11.98 -10.01 -21.14
N LEU A 118 11.08 -9.96 -20.16
CA LEU A 118 11.36 -9.41 -18.83
C LEU A 118 11.13 -10.52 -17.82
N TRP A 119 12.13 -10.77 -17.02
CA TRP A 119 12.02 -11.71 -15.90
C TRP A 119 12.36 -10.99 -14.60
N ASN A 120 11.55 -11.21 -13.57
CA ASN A 120 11.76 -10.63 -12.25
C ASN A 120 11.55 -11.70 -11.18
N LEU A 121 12.44 -11.74 -10.20
CA LEU A 121 12.33 -12.55 -8.99
C LEU A 121 12.52 -11.65 -7.77
N LYS A 122 11.58 -11.68 -6.83
CA LYS A 122 11.62 -10.91 -5.60
C LYS A 122 11.47 -11.81 -4.38
N LEU A 123 12.36 -11.65 -3.43
CA LEU A 123 12.36 -12.32 -2.14
C LEU A 123 12.20 -11.29 -1.04
N GLN A 124 11.31 -11.53 -0.07
CA GLN A 124 11.05 -10.60 1.04
C GLN A 124 10.97 -11.36 2.35
N PHE A 125 11.58 -10.79 3.40
CA PHE A 125 11.69 -11.39 4.73
C PHE A 125 11.41 -10.38 5.85
N PRO A 126 10.19 -9.80 5.94
CA PRO A 126 9.87 -8.93 7.05
C PRO A 126 9.66 -9.73 8.34
N LYS A 127 10.13 -9.15 9.45
CA LYS A 127 9.85 -9.57 10.82
C LYS A 127 9.40 -8.35 11.59
N ILE A 128 8.32 -8.49 12.36
CA ILE A 128 7.78 -7.45 13.21
C ILE A 128 7.61 -8.05 14.60
N THR A 129 8.19 -7.44 15.60
CA THR A 129 7.91 -7.76 16.99
C THR A 129 7.16 -6.58 17.59
N THR A 130 5.98 -6.83 18.09
CA THR A 130 5.13 -5.83 18.75
C THR A 130 5.02 -6.21 20.22
N ASN A 131 5.38 -5.29 21.10
CA ASN A 131 5.09 -5.36 22.53
C ASN A 131 4.03 -4.32 22.83
N ARG A 132 2.95 -4.70 23.49
CA ARG A 132 1.87 -3.82 23.95
C ARG A 132 1.70 -3.97 25.43
N ASP A 133 1.78 -2.87 26.12
CA ASP A 133 1.46 -2.75 27.53
C ASP A 133 0.13 -2.01 27.64
N ILE A 134 -0.89 -2.67 28.16
CA ILE A 134 -2.26 -2.17 28.22
C ILE A 134 -2.68 -2.10 29.67
N ASN A 135 -2.79 -0.89 30.21
CA ASN A 135 -3.40 -0.65 31.50
C ASN A 135 -4.91 -0.48 31.30
N ASN A 136 -5.68 -1.39 31.85
CA ASN A 136 -7.13 -1.42 31.77
C ASN A 136 -7.73 -0.96 33.07
N ARG A 137 -8.55 0.08 33.01
CA ARG A 137 -9.28 0.60 34.17
C ARG A 137 -10.78 0.52 33.92
N THR A 138 -11.46 -0.27 34.72
CA THR A 138 -12.93 -0.32 34.81
C THR A 138 -13.41 0.32 36.10
N GLN A 139 -14.70 0.46 36.30
CA GLN A 139 -15.25 1.01 37.57
C GLN A 139 -14.91 0.14 38.79
N THR A 140 -14.62 -1.14 38.63
CA THR A 140 -14.46 -2.11 39.71
C THR A 140 -13.09 -2.75 39.78
N LYS A 141 -12.30 -2.71 38.70
CA LYS A 141 -11.03 -3.42 38.57
C LYS A 141 -10.04 -2.63 37.71
N GLU A 142 -8.78 -2.72 38.08
CA GLU A 142 -7.63 -2.30 37.26
C GLU A 142 -6.72 -3.51 37.08
N TYR A 143 -6.19 -3.72 35.86
CA TYR A 143 -5.26 -4.79 35.55
C TYR A 143 -4.36 -4.43 34.38
N ASP A 144 -3.16 -4.99 34.38
CA ASP A 144 -2.18 -4.82 33.31
C ASP A 144 -2.17 -6.03 32.40
N LEU A 145 -2.20 -5.79 31.09
CA LEU A 145 -2.05 -6.83 30.07
C LEU A 145 -0.80 -6.55 29.24
N HIS A 146 0.13 -7.48 29.27
CA HIS A 146 1.29 -7.50 28.36
C HIS A 146 1.02 -8.43 27.19
N HIS A 147 0.98 -7.87 25.98
CA HIS A 147 0.73 -8.62 24.76
C HIS A 147 1.94 -8.52 23.83
N ARG A 148 2.59 -9.63 23.58
CA ARG A 148 3.73 -9.73 22.65
C ARG A 148 3.34 -10.51 21.42
N ILE A 149 3.56 -9.93 20.24
CA ILE A 149 3.32 -10.53 18.93
C ILE A 149 4.67 -10.62 18.20
N ALA A 150 5.01 -11.80 17.66
CA ALA A 150 6.17 -11.98 16.81
C ALA A 150 5.72 -12.40 15.42
N PHE A 151 5.56 -11.45 14.53
CA PHE A 151 5.19 -11.70 13.13
C PHE A 151 6.42 -11.96 12.28
N SER A 152 6.37 -12.98 11.43
CA SER A 152 7.37 -13.21 10.40
C SER A 152 6.73 -13.64 9.09
N ARG A 153 7.21 -13.06 7.99
CA ARG A 153 6.76 -13.37 6.64
C ARG A 153 7.94 -13.79 5.76
N LYS A 154 7.70 -14.73 4.88
CA LYS A 154 8.61 -15.10 3.80
C LYS A 154 7.82 -15.11 2.50
N THR A 155 8.18 -14.24 1.57
CA THR A 155 7.52 -14.15 0.26
C THR A 155 8.53 -14.40 -0.84
N ILE A 156 8.14 -15.25 -1.79
CA ILE A 156 8.79 -15.39 -3.09
C ILE A 156 7.77 -14.98 -4.16
N GLU A 157 8.16 -14.05 -5.01
CA GLU A 157 7.36 -13.59 -6.14
C GLU A 157 8.20 -13.64 -7.40
N GLY A 158 7.65 -14.22 -8.47
CA GLY A 158 8.27 -14.27 -9.78
C GLY A 158 7.33 -13.76 -10.85
N SER A 159 7.85 -13.04 -11.82
CA SER A 159 7.11 -12.63 -13.01
C SER A 159 7.91 -12.89 -14.29
N LEU A 160 7.19 -13.23 -15.34
CA LEU A 160 7.71 -13.38 -16.70
C LEU A 160 6.79 -12.62 -17.64
N PHE A 161 7.37 -11.72 -18.40
CA PHE A 161 6.69 -11.02 -19.49
C PHE A 161 7.41 -11.29 -20.79
N TYR A 162 6.65 -11.63 -21.81
CA TYR A 162 7.13 -11.79 -23.20
C TYR A 162 6.28 -10.96 -24.12
N LYS A 163 6.92 -10.20 -25.02
CA LYS A 163 6.26 -9.46 -26.10
C LYS A 163 6.89 -9.80 -27.42
N HIS A 164 6.04 -10.08 -28.42
CA HIS A 164 6.42 -10.29 -29.80
C HIS A 164 5.72 -9.29 -30.71
N ILE A 165 6.50 -8.58 -31.54
CA ILE A 165 6.03 -7.67 -32.58
C ILE A 165 6.20 -8.35 -33.93
N TYR A 166 5.11 -8.60 -34.63
CA TYR A 166 5.11 -9.25 -35.94
C TYR A 166 5.69 -8.34 -37.05
N GLU A 167 6.08 -8.94 -38.18
CA GLU A 167 6.82 -8.22 -39.24
C GLU A 167 6.15 -6.96 -39.76
N LYS A 168 4.84 -6.95 -39.87
CA LYS A 168 4.09 -5.79 -40.37
C LYS A 168 3.87 -4.70 -39.32
N ALA A 169 4.46 -4.80 -38.12
CA ALA A 169 4.30 -3.88 -36.99
C ALA A 169 2.84 -3.52 -36.65
N LYS A 170 1.87 -4.29 -37.23
CA LYS A 170 0.42 -4.09 -37.02
C LYS A 170 -0.14 -5.02 -35.95
N HIS A 171 0.66 -6.00 -35.53
CA HIS A 171 0.23 -7.03 -34.59
C HIS A 171 1.27 -7.16 -33.47
N GLU A 172 0.79 -7.21 -32.26
CA GLU A 172 1.61 -7.48 -31.08
C GLU A 172 0.94 -8.56 -30.24
N LEU A 173 1.72 -9.51 -29.76
CA LEU A 173 1.31 -10.52 -28.79
C LEU A 173 2.11 -10.32 -27.52
N SER A 174 1.45 -10.23 -26.38
CA SER A 174 2.10 -10.23 -25.07
C SER A 174 1.58 -11.36 -24.17
N LEU A 175 2.50 -11.95 -23.42
CA LEU A 175 2.23 -12.97 -22.43
C LEU A 175 2.79 -12.47 -21.09
N ASN A 176 1.99 -12.53 -20.04
CA ASN A 176 2.39 -12.15 -18.70
C ASN A 176 2.02 -13.26 -17.71
N GLY A 177 3.00 -13.72 -16.94
CA GLY A 177 2.81 -14.66 -15.86
C GLY A 177 3.36 -14.11 -14.55
N ILE A 178 2.57 -14.16 -13.47
CA ILE A 178 3.00 -13.79 -12.13
C ILE A 178 2.65 -14.92 -11.18
N PHE A 179 3.59 -15.26 -10.33
CA PHE A 179 3.41 -16.22 -9.26
C PHE A 179 3.88 -15.61 -7.95
N SER A 180 3.13 -15.81 -6.87
CA SER A 180 3.57 -15.45 -5.52
C SER A 180 3.22 -16.56 -4.54
N HIS A 181 4.14 -16.82 -3.62
CA HIS A 181 3.94 -17.71 -2.48
C HIS A 181 4.46 -17.02 -1.21
N THR A 182 3.57 -16.90 -0.24
CA THR A 182 3.89 -16.32 1.06
C THR A 182 3.69 -17.37 2.16
N LYS A 183 4.51 -17.30 3.18
CA LYS A 183 4.34 -18.04 4.43
C LYS A 183 4.46 -17.07 5.58
N ASP A 184 3.37 -16.92 6.32
CA ASP A 184 3.28 -16.08 7.52
C ASP A 184 3.24 -16.94 8.77
N SER A 185 3.82 -16.41 9.84
CA SER A 185 3.72 -16.97 11.19
C SER A 185 3.57 -15.83 12.19
N ARG A 186 2.59 -15.95 13.08
CA ARG A 186 2.25 -14.91 14.07
C ARG A 186 2.01 -15.55 15.44
N PRO A 187 3.06 -16.02 16.14
CA PRO A 187 2.91 -16.39 17.54
C PRO A 187 2.69 -15.15 18.41
N SER A 188 1.81 -15.28 19.40
CA SER A 188 1.51 -14.23 20.38
C SER A 188 1.50 -14.84 21.77
N THR A 189 1.91 -14.04 22.76
CA THR A 189 1.86 -14.38 24.19
C THR A 189 1.18 -13.25 24.95
N TYR A 190 0.31 -13.62 25.87
CA TYR A 190 -0.45 -12.70 26.70
C TYR A 190 -0.16 -13.00 28.16
N GLN A 191 0.09 -11.95 28.96
CA GLN A 191 0.33 -12.02 30.39
C GLN A 191 -0.56 -11.02 31.07
N ILE A 192 -1.33 -11.45 32.06
CA ILE A 192 -2.17 -10.56 32.91
C ILE A 192 -1.53 -10.50 34.27
N ASP A 193 -1.30 -9.27 34.79
CA ASP A 193 -0.65 -9.02 36.08
C ASP A 193 0.66 -9.83 36.25
N ASN A 194 1.46 -9.93 35.16
CA ASN A 194 2.71 -10.68 35.04
C ASN A 194 2.58 -12.22 35.12
N LEU A 195 1.37 -12.78 35.08
CA LEU A 195 1.17 -14.21 34.99
C LEU A 195 0.94 -14.63 33.54
N PRO A 196 1.61 -15.68 33.03
CA PRO A 196 1.35 -16.23 31.71
C PRO A 196 -0.10 -16.75 31.64
N THR A 197 -0.89 -16.17 30.72
CA THR A 197 -2.31 -16.42 30.68
C THR A 197 -2.69 -17.30 29.50
N TYR A 198 -2.27 -16.93 28.30
CA TYR A 198 -2.53 -17.72 27.10
C TYR A 198 -1.53 -17.41 25.99
N THR A 199 -1.47 -18.32 25.01
CA THR A 199 -0.68 -18.15 23.80
C THR A 199 -1.56 -18.34 22.58
N SER A 200 -1.29 -17.61 21.52
CA SER A 200 -1.93 -17.85 20.23
C SER A 200 -0.92 -18.02 19.12
N SER A 201 -1.30 -18.72 18.07
CA SER A 201 -0.48 -18.81 16.86
C SER A 201 -1.34 -18.75 15.61
N GLY A 202 -1.05 -17.81 14.74
CA GLY A 202 -1.62 -17.72 13.39
C GLY A 202 -0.58 -18.18 12.37
N ASN A 203 -0.99 -19.06 11.44
CA ASN A 203 -0.17 -19.47 10.32
C ASN A 203 -0.96 -19.34 9.02
N GLU A 204 -0.42 -18.58 8.06
CA GLU A 204 -1.06 -18.31 6.79
C GLU A 204 -0.14 -18.68 5.63
N LYS A 205 -0.73 -19.19 4.55
CA LYS A 205 0.03 -19.60 3.37
C LYS A 205 -0.68 -19.14 2.09
N PRO A 206 -0.78 -17.81 1.87
CA PRO A 206 -1.36 -17.31 0.64
C PRO A 206 -0.45 -17.62 -0.56
N LYS A 207 -1.10 -18.00 -1.66
CA LYS A 207 -0.48 -18.21 -2.97
C LYS A 207 -1.37 -17.56 -4.01
N PHE A 208 -0.78 -17.01 -5.05
CA PHE A 208 -1.55 -16.65 -6.24
C PHE A 208 -0.75 -16.91 -7.51
N VAL A 209 -1.51 -17.10 -8.59
CA VAL A 209 -1.00 -17.19 -9.97
C VAL A 209 -1.88 -16.28 -10.83
N ARG A 210 -1.26 -15.49 -11.69
CA ARG A 210 -1.93 -14.76 -12.77
C ARG A 210 -1.24 -15.06 -14.07
N LEU A 211 -2.02 -15.48 -15.07
CA LEU A 211 -1.58 -15.69 -16.44
C LEU A 211 -2.43 -14.82 -17.34
N GLN A 212 -1.81 -14.07 -18.24
CA GLN A 212 -2.50 -13.15 -19.14
C GLN A 212 -1.88 -13.25 -20.52
N MET A 213 -2.73 -13.21 -21.53
CA MET A 213 -2.36 -13.14 -22.93
C MET A 213 -3.16 -12.00 -23.57
N ASP A 214 -2.44 -11.07 -24.20
CA ASP A 214 -3.03 -9.93 -24.89
C ASP A 214 -2.56 -9.90 -26.34
N TYR A 215 -3.47 -9.54 -27.22
CA TYR A 215 -3.20 -9.37 -28.64
C TYR A 215 -3.70 -8.00 -29.07
N LEU A 216 -2.79 -7.20 -29.65
CA LEU A 216 -3.05 -5.88 -30.20
C LEU A 216 -2.98 -5.96 -31.74
N TYR A 217 -4.01 -5.47 -32.40
CA TYR A 217 -4.06 -5.30 -33.84
C TYR A 217 -4.26 -3.83 -34.21
N THR A 218 -3.36 -3.26 -35.01
CA THR A 218 -3.48 -1.89 -35.51
C THR A 218 -3.96 -1.90 -36.96
N PHE A 219 -5.13 -1.31 -37.20
CA PHE A 219 -5.73 -1.18 -38.53
C PHE A 219 -5.00 -0.15 -39.40
N GLU A 220 -5.25 -0.16 -40.72
CA GLU A 220 -4.69 0.84 -41.62
C GLU A 220 -5.12 2.27 -41.34
N ASN A 221 -6.32 2.45 -40.81
CA ASN A 221 -6.89 3.72 -40.36
C ASN A 221 -6.40 4.16 -38.97
N GLN A 222 -5.31 3.57 -38.45
CA GLN A 222 -4.73 3.80 -37.13
C GLN A 222 -5.64 3.42 -35.93
N GLY A 223 -6.80 2.80 -36.19
CA GLY A 223 -7.58 2.19 -35.14
C GLY A 223 -6.85 0.99 -34.54
N GLN A 224 -7.00 0.77 -33.24
CA GLN A 224 -6.37 -0.33 -32.52
C GLN A 224 -7.45 -1.20 -31.86
N LEU A 225 -7.39 -2.49 -32.09
CA LEU A 225 -8.18 -3.51 -31.41
C LEU A 225 -7.29 -4.27 -30.46
N GLU A 226 -7.60 -4.23 -29.18
CA GLU A 226 -6.93 -4.96 -28.12
C GLU A 226 -7.89 -6.00 -27.57
N THR A 227 -7.45 -7.25 -27.50
CA THR A 227 -8.24 -8.35 -26.90
C THR A 227 -7.31 -9.25 -26.11
N GLY A 228 -7.85 -9.86 -25.07
CA GLY A 228 -7.04 -10.78 -24.28
C GLY A 228 -7.87 -11.60 -23.30
N ILE A 229 -7.17 -12.56 -22.71
CA ILE A 229 -7.69 -13.44 -21.68
C ILE A 229 -6.75 -13.44 -20.49
N GLN A 230 -7.32 -13.54 -19.31
CA GLN A 230 -6.58 -13.66 -18.06
C GLN A 230 -7.17 -14.79 -17.21
N PHE A 231 -6.29 -15.55 -16.63
CA PHE A 231 -6.60 -16.46 -15.53
C PHE A 231 -5.92 -15.95 -14.25
N PHE A 232 -6.68 -15.75 -13.22
CA PHE A 232 -6.19 -15.43 -11.88
C PHE A 232 -6.69 -16.49 -10.90
N SER A 233 -5.80 -16.95 -10.04
CA SER A 233 -6.18 -17.83 -8.96
C SER A 233 -5.44 -17.49 -7.69
N ARG A 234 -6.18 -17.47 -6.58
CA ARG A 234 -5.68 -17.21 -5.24
C ARG A 234 -6.11 -18.34 -4.31
N TRP A 235 -5.15 -18.86 -3.55
CA TRP A 235 -5.37 -19.86 -2.51
C TRP A 235 -4.85 -19.32 -1.20
N ASN A 236 -5.65 -19.38 -0.18
CA ASN A 236 -5.20 -19.10 1.18
C ASN A 236 -5.63 -20.21 2.13
N LYS A 237 -4.70 -20.64 2.95
CA LYS A 237 -4.95 -21.56 4.05
C LYS A 237 -4.42 -20.92 5.32
N THR A 238 -5.34 -20.57 6.20
CA THR A 238 -5.06 -20.00 7.52
C THR A 238 -5.41 -21.04 8.58
N ARG A 239 -4.56 -21.11 9.60
CA ARG A 239 -4.83 -21.85 10.83
C ARG A 239 -4.53 -20.95 12.00
N TYR A 240 -5.43 -20.96 12.96
CA TYR A 240 -5.30 -20.23 14.19
C TYR A 240 -5.46 -21.21 15.35
N ASN A 241 -4.58 -21.14 16.34
CA ASN A 241 -4.65 -21.94 17.55
C ASN A 241 -4.52 -20.99 18.74
N LEU A 242 -5.42 -21.12 19.68
CA LEU A 242 -5.40 -20.45 20.97
C LEU A 242 -5.18 -21.54 22.03
N HIS A 243 -4.24 -21.34 22.93
CA HIS A 243 -3.91 -22.29 23.99
C HIS A 243 -3.87 -21.55 25.34
N ASP A 244 -4.69 -21.99 26.25
CA ASP A 244 -4.69 -21.54 27.64
C ASP A 244 -3.54 -22.24 28.38
N THR A 245 -2.79 -21.50 29.19
CA THR A 245 -1.64 -22.02 29.94
C THR A 245 -1.99 -22.43 31.37
N GLU A 246 -3.12 -21.92 31.91
CA GLU A 246 -3.59 -22.27 33.26
C GLU A 246 -5.12 -22.42 33.29
N GLU A 247 -5.63 -23.53 33.84
CA GLU A 247 -7.07 -23.81 34.01
C GLU A 247 -7.81 -22.82 34.95
N THR A 248 -7.16 -21.75 35.39
CA THR A 248 -7.62 -20.89 36.50
C THR A 248 -8.22 -19.56 36.06
N LEU A 249 -8.30 -19.27 34.77
CA LEU A 249 -8.79 -17.98 34.29
C LEU A 249 -10.29 -17.93 34.14
N ASP A 250 -10.84 -16.82 34.62
CA ASP A 250 -12.23 -16.42 34.39
C ASP A 250 -12.68 -16.77 32.96
N ASN A 251 -13.80 -17.46 32.84
CA ASN A 251 -14.37 -18.14 31.67
C ASN A 251 -14.51 -17.31 30.35
N TRP A 252 -13.84 -16.17 30.22
CA TRP A 252 -14.02 -15.32 29.03
C TRP A 252 -13.46 -15.92 27.73
N LEU A 253 -12.40 -16.75 27.82
CA LEU A 253 -11.86 -17.48 26.66
C LEU A 253 -12.60 -18.80 26.39
N SER A 254 -13.35 -19.32 27.36
CA SER A 254 -14.00 -20.65 27.25
C SER A 254 -15.03 -20.73 26.12
N ASN A 255 -15.56 -19.59 25.67
CA ASN A 255 -16.52 -19.48 24.58
C ASN A 255 -15.85 -19.23 23.21
N LEU A 256 -14.52 -19.06 23.15
CA LEU A 256 -13.81 -18.87 21.89
C LEU A 256 -13.36 -20.22 21.30
N PRO A 257 -13.43 -20.40 19.98
CA PRO A 257 -12.88 -21.59 19.34
C PRO A 257 -11.37 -21.62 19.54
N LEU A 258 -10.88 -22.64 20.27
CA LEU A 258 -9.46 -22.80 20.60
C LEU A 258 -8.59 -23.09 19.37
N ASN A 259 -9.16 -23.76 18.38
CA ASN A 259 -8.47 -24.12 17.15
C ASN A 259 -9.43 -24.00 15.98
N ASP A 260 -9.09 -23.16 15.01
CA ASP A 260 -9.91 -23.07 13.81
C ASP A 260 -9.06 -22.74 12.57
N GLY A 261 -9.63 -22.78 11.39
CA GLY A 261 -8.97 -22.53 10.14
C GLY A 261 -9.91 -22.23 8.98
N ILE A 262 -9.39 -21.52 8.02
CA ILE A 262 -10.11 -21.21 6.78
C ILE A 262 -9.28 -21.69 5.58
N ASN A 263 -9.94 -22.37 4.65
CA ASN A 263 -9.45 -22.60 3.31
C ASN A 263 -10.27 -21.74 2.35
N HIS A 264 -9.60 -20.78 1.72
CA HIS A 264 -10.22 -19.89 0.75
C HIS A 264 -9.55 -20.06 -0.62
N HIS A 265 -10.37 -20.31 -1.65
CA HIS A 265 -9.92 -20.47 -3.02
C HIS A 265 -10.76 -19.56 -3.92
N GLU A 266 -10.08 -18.82 -4.77
CA GLU A 266 -10.70 -17.92 -5.73
C GLU A 266 -10.08 -18.15 -7.11
N TYR A 267 -10.94 -18.24 -8.13
CA TYR A 267 -10.56 -18.36 -9.53
C TYR A 267 -11.33 -17.29 -10.31
N ILE A 268 -10.60 -16.48 -11.08
CA ILE A 268 -11.19 -15.44 -11.93
C ILE A 268 -10.71 -15.69 -13.37
N TYR A 269 -11.66 -15.89 -14.24
CA TYR A 269 -11.43 -15.97 -15.69
C TYR A 269 -11.92 -14.68 -16.31
N THR A 270 -11.00 -13.93 -16.91
CA THR A 270 -11.30 -12.66 -17.57
C THR A 270 -11.14 -12.78 -19.07
N ALA A 271 -12.07 -12.23 -19.83
CA ALA A 271 -11.90 -11.89 -21.22
C ALA A 271 -12.12 -10.39 -21.41
N HIS A 272 -11.31 -9.76 -22.26
CA HIS A 272 -11.48 -8.34 -22.56
C HIS A 272 -11.35 -8.05 -24.05
N LEU A 273 -12.05 -7.00 -24.45
CA LEU A 273 -12.02 -6.45 -25.79
C LEU A 273 -12.09 -4.94 -25.70
N SER A 274 -11.19 -4.22 -26.35
CA SER A 274 -11.27 -2.78 -26.47
C SER A 274 -10.87 -2.31 -27.87
N TYR A 275 -11.50 -1.23 -28.31
CA TYR A 275 -11.17 -0.53 -29.53
C TYR A 275 -10.84 0.92 -29.22
N SER A 276 -9.71 1.40 -29.77
CA SER A 276 -9.31 2.78 -29.67
C SER A 276 -8.95 3.34 -31.04
N ARG A 277 -9.20 4.63 -31.23
CA ARG A 277 -8.85 5.33 -32.47
C ARG A 277 -8.61 6.80 -32.20
N GLN A 278 -7.57 7.34 -32.83
CA GLN A 278 -7.40 8.78 -32.97
C GLN A 278 -8.22 9.28 -34.17
N GLN A 279 -9.08 10.27 -33.94
CA GLN A 279 -9.93 10.90 -34.94
C GLN A 279 -9.45 12.33 -35.20
N GLY A 280 -8.81 12.54 -36.36
CA GLY A 280 -8.11 13.80 -36.64
C GLY A 280 -6.91 14.01 -35.73
N GLU A 281 -6.57 15.28 -35.48
CA GLU A 281 -5.39 15.65 -34.66
C GLU A 281 -5.73 15.78 -33.16
N PHE A 282 -7.03 15.98 -32.84
CA PHE A 282 -7.43 16.43 -31.50
C PHE A 282 -8.18 15.38 -30.68
N TRP A 283 -8.79 14.38 -31.29
CA TRP A 283 -9.66 13.44 -30.60
C TRP A 283 -9.09 12.04 -30.54
N LEU A 284 -9.09 11.45 -29.33
CA LEU A 284 -8.89 10.01 -29.12
C LEU A 284 -10.13 9.45 -28.43
N TYR A 285 -10.62 8.31 -28.89
CA TYR A 285 -11.63 7.55 -28.16
C TYR A 285 -11.18 6.11 -27.94
N LYS A 286 -11.50 5.57 -26.78
CA LYS A 286 -11.32 4.15 -26.43
C LYS A 286 -12.60 3.66 -25.79
N ILE A 287 -13.16 2.56 -26.31
CA ILE A 287 -14.30 1.86 -25.71
C ILE A 287 -13.93 0.40 -25.54
N GLY A 288 -14.34 -0.17 -24.42
CA GLY A 288 -14.08 -1.59 -24.19
C GLY A 288 -14.94 -2.19 -23.10
N LEU A 289 -14.83 -3.51 -23.00
CA LEU A 289 -15.54 -4.34 -22.07
C LEU A 289 -14.61 -5.40 -21.51
N HIS A 290 -14.58 -5.58 -20.21
CA HIS A 290 -14.02 -6.75 -19.55
C HIS A 290 -15.19 -7.58 -18.99
N ALA A 291 -15.08 -8.89 -19.07
CA ALA A 291 -16.04 -9.84 -18.53
C ALA A 291 -15.29 -10.83 -17.64
N ASP A 292 -15.68 -10.92 -16.39
CA ASP A 292 -15.09 -11.84 -15.41
C ASP A 292 -16.10 -12.92 -15.03
N TYR A 293 -15.61 -14.15 -14.93
CA TYR A 293 -16.31 -15.24 -14.28
C TYR A 293 -15.56 -15.64 -13.01
N ASP A 294 -16.14 -15.31 -11.87
CA ASP A 294 -15.55 -15.51 -10.55
C ASP A 294 -16.11 -16.77 -9.90
N ILE A 295 -15.23 -17.61 -9.41
CA ILE A 295 -15.53 -18.80 -8.63
C ILE A 295 -14.85 -18.67 -7.28
N THR A 296 -15.62 -18.50 -6.20
CA THR A 296 -15.09 -18.42 -4.83
C THR A 296 -15.57 -19.64 -4.04
N ARG A 297 -14.66 -20.28 -3.34
CA ARG A 297 -14.87 -21.44 -2.49
C ARG A 297 -14.22 -21.21 -1.13
N THR A 298 -15.02 -21.04 -0.10
CA THR A 298 -14.56 -20.85 1.28
C THR A 298 -15.07 -21.98 2.15
N LYS A 299 -14.18 -22.63 2.88
CA LYS A 299 -14.50 -23.70 3.83
C LYS A 299 -13.89 -23.37 5.18
N LEU A 300 -14.70 -23.33 6.23
CA LEU A 300 -14.26 -23.29 7.62
C LEU A 300 -13.80 -24.68 8.06
N MET A 301 -12.82 -24.77 8.95
CA MET A 301 -12.26 -26.06 9.36
C MET A 301 -13.06 -26.72 10.48
N GLU A 302 -13.55 -25.95 11.44
CA GLU A 302 -14.36 -26.47 12.55
C GLU A 302 -15.80 -26.77 12.16
N ASN A 303 -16.40 -25.88 11.39
CA ASN A 303 -17.74 -26.07 10.87
C ASN A 303 -17.69 -26.57 9.43
N THR A 304 -18.57 -27.49 9.07
CA THR A 304 -18.71 -27.94 7.66
C THR A 304 -19.28 -26.86 6.75
N ASP A 305 -19.43 -25.63 7.24
CA ASP A 305 -20.01 -24.52 6.51
C ASP A 305 -19.14 -24.14 5.30
N LYS A 306 -19.79 -24.11 4.16
CA LYS A 306 -19.19 -23.78 2.89
C LYS A 306 -19.87 -22.55 2.32
N HIS A 307 -19.08 -21.53 2.02
CA HIS A 307 -19.56 -20.34 1.33
C HIS A 307 -19.02 -20.36 -0.11
N ASN A 308 -19.90 -20.66 -1.05
CA ASN A 308 -19.56 -20.78 -2.46
C ASN A 308 -20.29 -19.71 -3.25
N PHE A 309 -19.55 -18.99 -4.11
CA PHE A 309 -20.12 -17.97 -5.00
C PHE A 309 -19.59 -18.20 -6.41
N ASP A 310 -20.48 -18.21 -7.40
CA ASP A 310 -20.16 -18.25 -8.82
C ASP A 310 -20.88 -17.08 -9.48
N ARG A 311 -20.16 -16.15 -10.12
CA ARG A 311 -20.76 -14.92 -10.66
C ARG A 311 -20.07 -14.43 -11.90
N PHE A 312 -20.86 -13.85 -12.80
CA PHE A 312 -20.40 -13.05 -13.91
C PHE A 312 -20.45 -11.56 -13.56
N TYR A 313 -19.39 -10.85 -13.96
CA TYR A 313 -19.31 -9.41 -13.88
C TYR A 313 -18.92 -8.83 -15.24
N PHE A 314 -19.47 -7.65 -15.54
CA PHE A 314 -19.16 -6.90 -16.74
C PHE A 314 -18.65 -5.51 -16.36
N TYR A 315 -17.52 -5.12 -16.94
CA TYR A 315 -16.84 -3.88 -16.65
C TYR A 315 -16.62 -3.07 -17.92
N PRO A 316 -17.63 -2.31 -18.38
CA PRO A 316 -17.47 -1.38 -19.48
C PRO A 316 -16.51 -0.26 -19.10
N HIS A 317 -15.75 0.21 -20.07
CA HIS A 317 -14.94 1.41 -19.94
C HIS A 317 -15.02 2.26 -21.21
N LEU A 318 -14.96 3.56 -21.03
CA LEU A 318 -14.97 4.56 -22.09
C LEU A 318 -13.94 5.63 -21.76
N THR A 319 -13.15 6.03 -22.74
CA THR A 319 -12.27 7.20 -22.70
C THR A 319 -12.58 8.06 -23.92
N LEU A 320 -12.80 9.35 -23.68
CA LEU A 320 -12.89 10.38 -24.70
C LEU A 320 -11.85 11.45 -24.34
N GLN A 321 -10.89 11.67 -25.20
CA GLN A 321 -9.81 12.63 -24.97
C GLN A 321 -9.83 13.67 -26.09
N TYR A 322 -9.70 14.94 -25.69
CA TYR A 322 -9.61 16.08 -26.58
C TYR A 322 -8.33 16.87 -26.28
N THR A 323 -7.44 16.95 -27.25
CA THR A 323 -6.12 17.59 -27.15
C THR A 323 -6.09 18.79 -28.10
N PRO A 324 -6.62 19.96 -27.71
CA PRO A 324 -6.73 21.15 -28.59
C PRO A 324 -5.36 21.74 -28.94
N SER A 325 -4.33 21.46 -28.15
CA SER A 325 -2.95 21.88 -28.38
C SER A 325 -1.99 20.93 -27.66
N ASP A 326 -0.71 20.99 -27.97
CA ASP A 326 0.35 20.24 -27.28
C ASP A 326 0.44 20.54 -25.77
N GLN A 327 -0.18 21.63 -25.34
CA GLN A 327 -0.16 22.09 -23.95
C GLN A 327 -1.41 21.73 -23.16
N GLN A 328 -2.50 21.30 -23.81
CA GLN A 328 -3.80 21.11 -23.16
C GLN A 328 -4.43 19.78 -23.54
N GLU A 329 -4.92 19.10 -22.55
CA GLU A 329 -5.69 17.87 -22.71
C GLU A 329 -6.91 17.90 -21.80
N LEU A 330 -8.06 17.52 -22.33
CA LEU A 330 -9.29 17.28 -21.60
C LEU A 330 -9.74 15.84 -21.87
N ALA A 331 -9.86 15.03 -20.82
CA ALA A 331 -10.28 13.65 -20.96
C ALA A 331 -11.51 13.36 -20.09
N PHE A 332 -12.46 12.64 -20.64
CA PHE A 332 -13.55 12.00 -19.91
C PHE A 332 -13.29 10.51 -19.84
N HIS A 333 -13.38 9.94 -18.63
CA HIS A 333 -13.27 8.52 -18.40
C HIS A 333 -14.49 7.99 -17.67
N PHE A 334 -14.99 6.85 -18.14
CA PHE A 334 -15.96 6.05 -17.40
C PHE A 334 -15.39 4.65 -17.22
N THR A 335 -15.44 4.14 -15.98
CA THR A 335 -14.97 2.80 -15.65
C THR A 335 -15.88 2.15 -14.62
N ARG A 336 -16.11 0.85 -14.78
CA ARG A 336 -16.72 -0.01 -13.76
C ARG A 336 -15.69 -1.04 -13.29
N LYS A 337 -15.59 -1.27 -11.98
CA LYS A 337 -14.62 -2.21 -11.39
C LYS A 337 -15.23 -2.94 -10.20
N ALA A 338 -14.78 -4.19 -9.94
CA ALA A 338 -15.00 -4.88 -8.69
C ALA A 338 -13.76 -4.80 -7.80
N ALA A 339 -13.95 -4.68 -6.49
CA ALA A 339 -12.93 -4.89 -5.48
C ALA A 339 -13.34 -6.06 -4.59
N HIS A 340 -12.52 -7.11 -4.58
CA HIS A 340 -12.76 -8.30 -3.79
C HIS A 340 -12.33 -8.07 -2.34
N PRO A 341 -13.04 -8.64 -1.33
CA PRO A 341 -12.62 -8.57 0.05
C PRO A 341 -11.21 -9.13 0.22
N ASP A 342 -10.46 -8.54 1.15
CA ASP A 342 -9.20 -9.13 1.61
C ASP A 342 -9.51 -10.40 2.41
N TYR A 343 -8.57 -11.35 2.43
CA TYR A 343 -8.75 -12.58 3.19
C TYR A 343 -8.81 -12.33 4.72
N THR A 344 -8.15 -11.29 5.23
CA THR A 344 -8.26 -10.87 6.63
C THR A 344 -9.67 -10.41 6.96
N GLN A 345 -10.32 -9.68 6.05
CA GLN A 345 -11.72 -9.27 6.19
C GLN A 345 -12.69 -10.47 6.14
N LEU A 346 -12.30 -11.55 5.48
CA LEU A 346 -13.09 -12.79 5.39
C LEU A 346 -12.84 -13.76 6.55
N ASN A 347 -11.80 -13.55 7.36
CA ASN A 347 -11.38 -14.49 8.39
C ASN A 347 -12.36 -14.48 9.57
N PRO A 348 -13.13 -15.56 9.82
CA PRO A 348 -14.16 -15.58 10.85
C PRO A 348 -13.63 -15.79 12.27
N PHE A 349 -12.31 -15.92 12.44
CA PHE A 349 -11.74 -16.15 13.76
C PHE A 349 -11.90 -14.93 14.63
N THR A 350 -12.34 -15.19 15.85
CA THR A 350 -12.34 -14.22 16.93
C THR A 350 -10.94 -14.15 17.51
N ASN A 351 -10.22 -13.08 17.18
CA ASN A 351 -8.88 -12.80 17.70
C ASN A 351 -9.01 -11.84 18.89
N PRO A 352 -8.68 -12.27 20.13
CA PRO A 352 -8.70 -11.38 21.28
C PRO A 352 -7.56 -10.36 21.17
N ILE A 353 -7.90 -9.06 21.24
CA ILE A 353 -6.95 -7.96 21.41
C ILE A 353 -6.68 -7.75 22.89
N ASP A 354 -7.74 -7.75 23.68
CA ASP A 354 -7.77 -7.70 25.14
C ASP A 354 -9.03 -8.41 25.68
N HIS A 355 -9.25 -8.35 27.00
CA HIS A 355 -10.39 -8.98 27.67
C HIS A 355 -11.77 -8.59 27.14
N GLN A 356 -11.89 -7.39 26.55
CA GLN A 356 -13.16 -6.82 26.11
C GLN A 356 -13.15 -6.42 24.64
N THR A 357 -12.03 -6.61 23.93
CA THR A 357 -11.89 -6.22 22.54
C THR A 357 -11.50 -7.42 21.69
N PHE A 358 -12.30 -7.69 20.69
CA PHE A 358 -12.11 -8.78 19.73
C PHE A 358 -12.05 -8.25 18.30
N GLU A 359 -11.35 -8.97 17.46
CA GLU A 359 -11.34 -8.75 16.00
C GLU A 359 -11.87 -10.01 15.32
N GLN A 360 -12.79 -9.84 14.38
CA GLN A 360 -13.40 -10.94 13.63
C GLN A 360 -13.79 -10.50 12.23
N GLY A 361 -13.25 -11.14 11.20
CA GLY A 361 -13.69 -10.91 9.82
C GLY A 361 -15.07 -11.52 9.54
N ASN A 362 -15.58 -11.23 8.34
CA ASN A 362 -16.90 -11.68 7.90
C ASN A 362 -16.79 -12.48 6.59
N PRO A 363 -16.97 -13.83 6.64
CA PRO A 363 -16.84 -14.68 5.44
C PRO A 363 -17.99 -14.48 4.43
N LEU A 364 -19.04 -13.72 4.79
CA LEU A 364 -20.18 -13.43 3.92
C LEU A 364 -19.98 -12.17 3.06
N LEU A 365 -18.87 -11.48 3.19
CA LEU A 365 -18.57 -10.31 2.39
C LEU A 365 -18.58 -10.62 0.89
N ARG A 366 -19.10 -9.66 0.14
CA ARG A 366 -19.19 -9.69 -1.33
C ARG A 366 -18.31 -8.60 -1.91
N PRO A 367 -17.82 -8.78 -3.15
CA PRO A 367 -17.07 -7.73 -3.83
C PRO A 367 -17.87 -6.42 -3.91
N GLU A 368 -17.19 -5.31 -3.72
CA GLU A 368 -17.68 -3.98 -4.02
C GLU A 368 -17.71 -3.77 -5.54
N ILE A 369 -18.70 -3.05 -6.04
CA ILE A 369 -18.78 -2.65 -7.45
C ILE A 369 -18.80 -1.14 -7.53
N THR A 370 -17.74 -0.55 -8.09
CA THR A 370 -17.63 0.90 -8.25
C THR A 370 -17.80 1.30 -9.72
N ASN A 371 -18.74 2.18 -9.99
CA ASN A 371 -18.85 2.94 -11.22
C ASN A 371 -18.17 4.29 -11.00
N ARG A 372 -17.18 4.64 -11.83
CA ARG A 372 -16.48 5.91 -11.78
C ARG A 372 -16.62 6.66 -13.08
N ALA A 373 -17.09 7.89 -13.02
CA ALA A 373 -17.04 8.86 -14.10
C ALA A 373 -16.11 9.99 -13.68
N GLU A 374 -15.21 10.41 -14.57
CA GLU A 374 -14.26 11.48 -14.25
C GLU A 374 -13.95 12.34 -15.47
N ILE A 375 -13.67 13.60 -15.21
CA ILE A 375 -13.17 14.59 -16.17
C ILE A 375 -11.80 15.03 -15.68
N ASN A 376 -10.79 14.77 -16.48
CA ASN A 376 -9.41 15.17 -16.21
C ASN A 376 -9.01 16.30 -17.16
N TYR A 377 -8.41 17.36 -16.62
CA TYR A 377 -7.83 18.46 -17.38
C TYR A 377 -6.35 18.59 -17.07
N LEU A 378 -5.53 18.54 -18.11
CA LEU A 378 -4.08 18.73 -18.03
C LEU A 378 -3.67 20.00 -18.78
N LEU A 379 -2.84 20.81 -18.14
CA LEU A 379 -2.15 21.94 -18.74
C LEU A 379 -0.66 21.80 -18.55
N HIS A 380 0.10 21.73 -19.64
CA HIS A 380 1.55 21.65 -19.68
C HIS A 380 2.13 22.98 -20.21
N GLY A 381 2.20 23.99 -19.36
CA GLY A 381 2.88 25.24 -19.67
C GLY A 381 4.38 25.17 -19.36
N GLU A 382 5.18 26.09 -19.92
CA GLU A 382 6.62 26.13 -19.68
C GLU A 382 7.01 26.28 -18.20
N LYS A 383 6.23 27.03 -17.43
CA LYS A 383 6.48 27.33 -16.01
C LYS A 383 5.42 26.82 -15.06
N ILE A 384 4.28 26.37 -15.59
CA ILE A 384 3.12 25.95 -14.82
C ILE A 384 2.58 24.67 -15.42
N GLN A 385 2.38 23.67 -14.59
CA GLN A 385 1.68 22.45 -14.93
C GLN A 385 0.48 22.33 -13.98
N LEU A 386 -0.70 22.07 -14.54
CA LEU A 386 -1.93 21.89 -13.79
C LEU A 386 -2.56 20.55 -14.18
N ASN A 387 -2.93 19.78 -13.17
CA ASN A 387 -3.78 18.60 -13.32
C ASN A 387 -5.00 18.79 -12.43
N GLY A 388 -6.18 18.86 -13.03
CA GLY A 388 -7.47 18.93 -12.36
C GLY A 388 -8.29 17.68 -12.69
N ASN A 389 -8.84 17.01 -11.67
CA ASN A 389 -9.66 15.82 -11.84
C ASN A 389 -10.96 15.95 -11.04
N LEU A 390 -12.07 16.11 -11.74
CA LEU A 390 -13.43 16.07 -11.18
C LEU A 390 -14.00 14.67 -11.36
N TYR A 391 -14.43 14.02 -10.28
CA TYR A 391 -14.93 12.65 -10.36
C TYR A 391 -16.22 12.42 -9.57
N PHE A 392 -16.96 11.41 -10.01
CA PHE A 392 -18.09 10.82 -9.31
C PHE A 392 -17.87 9.31 -9.22
N ASN A 393 -17.88 8.79 -8.00
CA ASN A 393 -17.84 7.36 -7.71
C ASN A 393 -19.17 6.92 -7.10
N SER A 394 -19.73 5.82 -7.61
CA SER A 394 -20.88 5.15 -6.99
C SER A 394 -20.50 3.69 -6.73
N THR A 395 -20.40 3.32 -5.45
CA THR A 395 -19.96 2.01 -5.00
C THR A 395 -21.12 1.26 -4.36
N GLU A 396 -21.54 0.19 -5.00
CA GLU A 396 -22.52 -0.76 -4.48
C GLU A 396 -21.81 -1.74 -3.53
N ARG A 397 -22.47 -2.09 -2.41
CA ARG A 397 -21.94 -3.06 -1.43
C ARG A 397 -20.56 -2.68 -0.91
N PHE A 398 -20.32 -1.38 -0.64
CA PHE A 398 -19.05 -0.94 -0.11
C PHE A 398 -18.71 -1.69 1.20
N ILE A 399 -17.46 -2.12 1.33
CA ILE A 399 -16.98 -2.83 2.50
C ILE A 399 -16.53 -1.79 3.53
N THR A 400 -17.10 -1.85 4.73
CA THR A 400 -16.77 -0.92 5.80
C THR A 400 -16.51 -1.68 7.11
N PRO A 401 -15.53 -1.24 7.92
CA PRO A 401 -15.40 -1.74 9.28
C PRO A 401 -16.65 -1.37 10.09
N VAL A 402 -17.02 -2.25 10.99
CA VAL A 402 -18.11 -2.05 11.96
C VAL A 402 -17.64 -2.45 13.34
N THR A 403 -18.05 -1.68 14.33
CA THR A 403 -17.83 -1.94 15.74
C THR A 403 -19.13 -2.43 16.35
N LEU A 404 -19.15 -3.66 16.83
CA LEU A 404 -20.26 -4.31 17.46
C LEU A 404 -20.06 -4.28 18.97
N PHE A 405 -21.08 -3.87 19.71
CA PHE A 405 -21.10 -3.88 21.17
C PHE A 405 -22.05 -4.96 21.67
N SER A 406 -21.63 -5.69 22.69
CA SER A 406 -22.44 -6.66 23.40
C SER A 406 -22.87 -6.12 24.77
N GLU A 407 -23.92 -6.69 25.37
CA GLU A 407 -24.47 -6.29 26.68
C GLU A 407 -23.44 -6.44 27.83
N ASP A 408 -22.48 -7.33 27.69
CA ASP A 408 -21.37 -7.56 28.62
C ASP A 408 -20.22 -6.56 28.49
N ASN A 409 -20.42 -5.47 27.75
CA ASN A 409 -19.43 -4.42 27.47
C ASN A 409 -18.25 -4.87 26.60
N THR A 410 -18.40 -5.97 25.86
CA THR A 410 -17.39 -6.39 24.86
C THR A 410 -17.58 -5.66 23.54
N LEU A 411 -16.46 -5.45 22.85
CA LEU A 411 -16.37 -4.76 21.59
C LEU A 411 -15.77 -5.70 20.53
N THR A 412 -16.51 -5.95 19.45
CA THR A 412 -16.00 -6.72 18.32
C THR A 412 -15.82 -5.84 17.10
N LEU A 413 -14.58 -5.75 16.62
CA LEU A 413 -14.25 -5.10 15.35
C LEU A 413 -14.48 -6.09 14.22
N SER A 414 -15.31 -5.74 13.25
CA SER A 414 -15.67 -6.61 12.13
C SER A 414 -15.85 -5.81 10.84
N TYR A 415 -16.33 -6.47 9.80
CA TYR A 415 -16.57 -5.87 8.48
C TYR A 415 -17.96 -6.22 7.95
N THR A 416 -18.56 -5.31 7.21
CA THR A 416 -19.82 -5.55 6.51
C THR A 416 -19.85 -4.88 5.15
N ASN A 417 -20.77 -5.35 4.29
CA ASN A 417 -21.14 -4.59 3.11
C ASN A 417 -22.24 -3.59 3.47
N GLY A 418 -21.98 -2.31 3.25
CA GLY A 418 -23.02 -1.29 3.19
C GLY A 418 -23.85 -1.42 1.92
N SER A 419 -24.89 -0.60 1.76
CA SER A 419 -25.74 -0.65 0.57
C SER A 419 -25.10 0.08 -0.61
N MET A 420 -24.85 1.37 -0.45
CA MET A 420 -24.29 2.23 -1.47
C MET A 420 -23.49 3.38 -0.86
N GLU A 421 -22.36 3.70 -1.48
CA GLU A 421 -21.58 4.89 -1.20
C GLU A 421 -21.39 5.70 -2.48
N ASN A 422 -21.73 6.99 -2.42
CA ASN A 422 -21.52 7.95 -3.52
C ASN A 422 -20.51 8.99 -3.07
N LYS A 423 -19.49 9.24 -3.90
CA LYS A 423 -18.47 10.28 -3.67
C LYS A 423 -18.37 11.19 -4.88
N VAL A 424 -18.47 12.49 -4.66
CA VAL A 424 -18.07 13.52 -5.62
C VAL A 424 -16.77 14.12 -5.12
N GLY A 425 -15.76 14.19 -5.96
CA GLY A 425 -14.48 14.77 -5.56
C GLY A 425 -13.84 15.63 -6.65
N LEU A 426 -13.02 16.57 -6.20
CA LEU A 426 -12.22 17.44 -7.05
C LEU A 426 -10.78 17.43 -6.53
N ASP A 427 -9.87 16.89 -7.34
CA ASP A 427 -8.44 16.88 -7.07
C ASP A 427 -7.76 17.92 -7.97
N ILE A 428 -6.95 18.80 -7.39
CA ILE A 428 -6.16 19.80 -8.12
C ILE A 428 -4.72 19.67 -7.69
N ASN A 429 -3.84 19.45 -8.67
CA ASN A 429 -2.39 19.45 -8.49
C ASN A 429 -1.81 20.54 -9.40
N LEU A 430 -1.10 21.47 -8.81
CA LEU A 430 -0.42 22.53 -9.52
C LEU A 430 1.10 22.42 -9.26
N SER A 431 1.91 22.49 -10.29
CA SER A 431 3.36 22.63 -10.14
C SER A 431 3.80 23.89 -10.88
N GLY A 432 4.46 24.79 -10.16
CA GLY A 432 4.92 26.06 -10.71
C GLY A 432 6.38 26.30 -10.41
N SER A 433 7.14 26.73 -11.44
CA SER A 433 8.53 27.14 -11.31
C SER A 433 8.66 28.63 -11.61
N PRO A 434 8.31 29.54 -10.65
CA PRO A 434 8.36 30.99 -10.87
C PRO A 434 9.79 31.46 -11.18
N THR A 435 10.78 30.75 -10.67
CA THR A 435 12.20 30.97 -10.95
C THR A 435 12.88 29.63 -11.22
N SER A 436 14.07 29.64 -11.80
CA SER A 436 14.84 28.43 -12.09
C SER A 436 15.37 27.69 -10.85
N TRP A 437 15.29 28.30 -9.68
CA TRP A 437 15.79 27.75 -8.42
C TRP A 437 14.65 27.38 -7.43
N MET A 438 13.39 27.66 -7.78
CA MET A 438 12.24 27.42 -6.90
C MET A 438 11.11 26.71 -7.65
N THR A 439 10.59 25.65 -7.09
CA THR A 439 9.36 24.98 -7.52
C THR A 439 8.37 24.92 -6.36
N ILE A 440 7.12 25.27 -6.63
CA ILE A 440 6.01 25.24 -5.68
C ILE A 440 4.99 24.25 -6.22
N THR A 441 4.64 23.25 -5.40
CA THR A 441 3.68 22.20 -5.80
C THR A 441 2.56 22.09 -4.75
N PRO A 442 1.54 22.95 -4.78
CA PRO A 442 0.34 22.76 -4.00
C PRO A 442 -0.55 21.65 -4.61
N SER A 443 -1.15 20.86 -3.74
CA SER A 443 -2.22 19.93 -4.10
C SER A 443 -3.38 20.06 -3.13
N ILE A 444 -4.61 19.92 -3.63
CA ILE A 444 -5.82 19.93 -2.83
C ILE A 444 -6.79 18.86 -3.34
N SER A 445 -7.39 18.13 -2.41
CA SER A 445 -8.47 17.18 -2.67
C SER A 445 -9.69 17.57 -1.86
N LEU A 446 -10.82 17.75 -2.52
CA LEU A 446 -12.12 18.06 -1.94
C LEU A 446 -13.05 16.89 -2.19
N VAL A 447 -13.70 16.34 -1.16
CA VAL A 447 -14.56 15.17 -1.29
C VAL A 447 -15.86 15.37 -0.51
N HIS A 448 -16.98 15.16 -1.17
CA HIS A 448 -18.30 14.98 -0.54
C HIS A 448 -18.69 13.50 -0.65
N ALA A 449 -18.88 12.85 0.49
CA ALA A 449 -19.22 11.43 0.59
C ALA A 449 -20.63 11.27 1.20
N HIS A 450 -21.45 10.45 0.54
CA HIS A 450 -22.76 10.05 1.02
C HIS A 450 -22.86 8.53 1.00
N ALA A 451 -22.98 7.90 2.18
CA ALA A 451 -23.09 6.45 2.31
C ALA A 451 -24.38 6.07 3.04
N ASN A 452 -24.94 4.92 2.66
CA ASN A 452 -26.13 4.34 3.26
C ASN A 452 -25.94 2.85 3.51
N GLY A 453 -26.50 2.36 4.59
CA GLY A 453 -26.52 0.96 4.95
C GLY A 453 -27.01 0.74 6.37
N LYS A 454 -27.32 -0.51 6.68
CA LYS A 454 -27.64 -0.97 8.05
C LYS A 454 -27.03 -2.36 8.25
N TYR A 455 -26.48 -2.62 9.41
CA TYR A 455 -25.96 -3.91 9.80
C TYR A 455 -26.28 -4.19 11.27
N GLN A 456 -27.02 -5.25 11.56
CA GLN A 456 -27.43 -5.65 12.93
C GLN A 456 -27.99 -4.49 13.77
N GLY A 457 -28.83 -3.65 13.15
CA GLY A 457 -29.40 -2.45 13.81
C GLY A 457 -28.52 -1.21 13.79
N ILE A 458 -27.25 -1.34 13.44
CA ILE A 458 -26.30 -0.21 13.33
C ILE A 458 -26.58 0.54 12.04
N ASN A 459 -26.70 1.87 12.16
CA ASN A 459 -26.82 2.76 11.01
C ASN A 459 -25.43 3.10 10.45
N LEU A 460 -25.23 2.83 9.15
CA LEU A 460 -24.00 3.11 8.42
C LEU A 460 -24.11 4.40 7.57
N HIS A 461 -25.12 5.24 7.85
CA HIS A 461 -25.31 6.48 7.13
C HIS A 461 -24.17 7.47 7.39
N VAL A 462 -23.63 8.03 6.31
CA VAL A 462 -22.63 9.11 6.34
C VAL A 462 -23.07 10.17 5.35
N ASP A 463 -22.98 11.42 5.75
CA ASP A 463 -23.03 12.59 4.88
C ASP A 463 -21.94 13.54 5.38
N ASP A 464 -20.89 13.70 4.57
CA ASP A 464 -19.67 14.38 5.00
C ASP A 464 -18.99 15.11 3.84
N PHE A 465 -18.47 16.29 4.17
CA PHE A 465 -17.55 17.01 3.30
C PHE A 465 -16.19 17.12 3.99
N SER A 466 -15.17 16.60 3.35
CA SER A 466 -13.79 16.62 3.84
C SER A 466 -12.83 17.13 2.76
N TRP A 467 -11.68 17.63 3.19
CA TRP A 467 -10.64 18.04 2.29
C TRP A 467 -9.25 17.75 2.85
N SER A 468 -8.30 17.59 1.96
CA SER A 468 -6.89 17.49 2.30
C SER A 468 -6.05 18.33 1.35
N GLY A 469 -4.90 18.76 1.81
CA GLY A 469 -3.99 19.54 0.98
C GLY A 469 -2.54 19.35 1.39
N ASN A 470 -1.65 19.42 0.38
CA ASN A 470 -0.22 19.41 0.58
C ASN A 470 0.37 20.64 -0.11
N LEU A 471 1.39 21.20 0.50
CA LEU A 471 2.23 22.24 -0.09
C LEU A 471 3.68 21.79 -0.05
N GLU A 472 4.23 21.50 -1.22
CA GLU A 472 5.65 21.18 -1.37
C GLU A 472 6.39 22.36 -1.96
N LEU A 473 7.48 22.77 -1.31
CA LEU A 473 8.40 23.82 -1.73
C LEU A 473 9.76 23.20 -1.97
N ASN A 474 10.28 23.32 -3.18
CA ASN A 474 11.61 22.86 -3.55
C ASN A 474 12.48 24.04 -3.98
N PHE A 475 13.64 24.17 -3.35
CA PHE A 475 14.64 25.19 -3.67
C PHE A 475 15.94 24.51 -4.14
N ASN A 476 16.32 24.78 -5.38
CA ASN A 476 17.48 24.17 -6.02
C ASN A 476 18.58 25.20 -6.27
N SER A 477 19.73 25.02 -5.65
CA SER A 477 20.90 25.86 -5.88
C SER A 477 21.76 25.33 -7.02
N LYS A 478 22.41 26.23 -7.76
CA LYS A 478 23.42 25.88 -8.79
C LYS A 478 24.60 25.05 -8.23
N LYS A 479 24.78 25.00 -6.91
CA LYS A 479 25.83 24.23 -6.21
C LYS A 479 25.39 22.83 -5.79
N HIS A 480 24.36 22.25 -6.43
CA HIS A 480 23.80 20.94 -6.10
C HIS A 480 23.25 20.84 -4.67
N THR A 481 22.79 21.96 -4.11
CA THR A 481 22.08 21.99 -2.85
C THR A 481 20.58 22.06 -3.15
N GLU A 482 19.81 21.16 -2.55
CA GLU A 482 18.36 21.12 -2.63
C GLU A 482 17.81 21.30 -1.21
N PHE A 483 16.84 22.18 -1.04
CA PHE A 483 16.06 22.31 0.18
C PHE A 483 14.60 22.01 -0.15
N GLN A 484 13.94 21.21 0.68
CA GLN A 484 12.55 20.83 0.53
C GLN A 484 11.79 21.11 1.82
N ALA A 485 10.57 21.64 1.71
CA ALA A 485 9.60 21.74 2.77
C ALA A 485 8.28 21.13 2.29
N LEU A 486 7.68 20.25 3.09
CA LEU A 486 6.40 19.62 2.83
C LEU A 486 5.46 19.88 4.01
N PHE A 487 4.41 20.65 3.77
CA PHE A 487 3.30 20.80 4.71
C PHE A 487 2.13 19.94 4.25
N SER A 488 1.55 19.15 5.14
CA SER A 488 0.36 18.32 4.90
C SER A 488 -0.73 18.67 5.90
N TYR A 489 -1.98 18.71 5.41
CA TYR A 489 -3.16 18.91 6.23
C TYR A 489 -4.31 18.03 5.74
N GLN A 490 -5.02 17.40 6.68
CA GLN A 490 -6.26 16.65 6.47
C GLN A 490 -7.33 17.20 7.42
N SER A 491 -8.47 17.58 6.85
CA SER A 491 -9.63 18.04 7.65
C SER A 491 -10.28 16.88 8.41
N PRO A 492 -11.07 17.16 9.44
CA PRO A 492 -11.93 16.15 10.03
C PRO A 492 -12.79 15.46 8.96
N THR A 493 -13.04 14.16 9.13
CA THR A 493 -13.88 13.37 8.22
C THR A 493 -14.77 12.40 9.00
N LYS A 494 -15.98 12.17 8.47
CA LYS A 494 -16.89 11.15 9.03
C LYS A 494 -16.83 9.89 8.16
N VAL A 495 -16.74 8.78 8.86
CA VAL A 495 -16.92 7.43 8.31
C VAL A 495 -18.07 6.75 9.07
N PRO A 496 -18.63 5.63 8.62
CA PRO A 496 -19.65 4.94 9.38
C PRO A 496 -19.23 4.74 10.84
N GLN A 497 -20.08 5.14 11.78
CA GLN A 497 -19.90 5.10 13.23
C GLN A 497 -18.87 6.07 13.84
N PHE A 498 -17.95 6.68 13.06
CA PHE A 498 -16.86 7.47 13.61
C PHE A 498 -16.71 8.84 12.93
N LYS A 499 -16.25 9.81 13.71
CA LYS A 499 -15.63 11.04 13.24
C LYS A 499 -14.13 10.94 13.52
N ILE A 500 -13.32 11.13 12.50
CA ILE A 500 -11.86 11.24 12.58
C ILE A 500 -11.54 12.73 12.60
N GLU A 501 -10.72 13.18 13.53
CA GLU A 501 -10.34 14.59 13.65
C GLU A 501 -9.24 14.96 12.64
N GLU A 502 -8.89 16.24 12.58
CA GLU A 502 -7.85 16.74 11.69
C GLU A 502 -6.47 16.20 12.04
N ASN A 503 -5.61 16.13 11.01
CA ASN A 503 -4.20 15.83 11.17
C ASN A 503 -3.37 16.76 10.29
N TYR A 504 -2.22 17.23 10.77
CA TYR A 504 -1.29 18.05 10.01
C TYR A 504 0.14 17.92 10.53
N TYR A 505 1.09 18.09 9.61
CA TYR A 505 2.51 18.04 9.92
C TYR A 505 3.34 18.84 8.92
N LEU A 506 4.59 19.14 9.30
CA LEU A 506 5.60 19.78 8.46
C LEU A 506 6.88 18.95 8.47
N ASP A 507 7.36 18.59 7.29
CA ASP A 507 8.66 17.97 7.07
C ASP A 507 9.61 18.93 6.39
N LEU A 508 10.90 18.92 6.79
CA LEU A 508 11.97 19.69 6.18
C LEU A 508 13.12 18.77 5.77
N ALA A 509 13.71 19.04 4.62
CA ALA A 509 14.88 18.30 4.17
C ALA A 509 15.88 19.22 3.46
N ILE A 510 17.15 18.92 3.61
CA ILE A 510 18.24 19.50 2.85
C ILE A 510 19.11 18.38 2.29
N LYS A 511 19.49 18.49 1.03
CA LYS A 511 20.39 17.56 0.34
C LYS A 511 21.52 18.32 -0.35
N GLN A 512 22.74 17.83 -0.17
CA GLN A 512 23.94 18.38 -0.81
C GLN A 512 24.61 17.31 -1.67
N GLY A 513 24.77 17.61 -2.96
CA GLY A 513 25.53 16.79 -3.90
C GLY A 513 27.01 17.22 -3.95
N PHE A 514 27.87 16.20 -4.00
CA PHE A 514 29.32 16.33 -4.15
C PHE A 514 29.79 15.53 -5.37
N PHE A 515 30.94 15.88 -5.94
CA PHE A 515 31.56 15.16 -7.07
C PHE A 515 30.57 14.94 -8.24
N ASN A 516 29.91 16.01 -8.70
CA ASN A 516 28.86 15.94 -9.73
C ASN A 516 27.70 14.99 -9.36
N ASN A 517 27.21 15.08 -8.12
CA ASN A 517 26.12 14.26 -7.55
C ASN A 517 26.46 12.76 -7.41
N ARG A 518 27.73 12.37 -7.53
CA ARG A 518 28.12 10.98 -7.21
C ARG A 518 27.92 10.65 -5.73
N LEU A 519 28.27 11.59 -4.84
CA LEU A 519 27.98 11.48 -3.41
C LEU A 519 26.92 12.50 -3.04
N GLN A 520 25.88 12.07 -2.38
CA GLN A 520 24.81 12.92 -1.85
C GLN A 520 24.69 12.71 -0.34
N VAL A 521 24.65 13.81 0.38
CA VAL A 521 24.37 13.82 1.83
C VAL A 521 23.06 14.54 2.04
N SER A 522 22.15 13.92 2.79
CA SER A 522 20.88 14.54 3.16
C SER A 522 20.72 14.59 4.67
N PHE A 523 20.01 15.60 5.10
CA PHE A 523 19.51 15.74 6.47
C PHE A 523 18.04 16.11 6.37
N SER A 524 17.17 15.44 7.15
CA SER A 524 15.76 15.78 7.21
C SER A 524 15.20 15.67 8.62
N VAL A 525 14.14 16.44 8.84
CA VAL A 525 13.36 16.42 10.07
C VAL A 525 11.92 16.14 9.67
N SER A 526 11.38 15.03 10.14
CA SER A 526 9.97 14.68 9.98
C SER A 526 9.16 15.28 11.12
N ASP A 527 7.94 15.72 10.82
CA ASP A 527 6.99 16.27 11.78
C ASP A 527 7.65 17.28 12.76
N VAL A 528 8.18 18.38 12.19
CA VAL A 528 9.00 19.39 12.90
C VAL A 528 8.38 19.88 14.20
N PHE A 529 7.04 19.96 14.24
CA PHE A 529 6.27 20.48 15.38
C PHE A 529 5.66 19.38 16.24
N ASP A 530 5.91 18.10 15.91
CA ASP A 530 5.32 16.92 16.59
C ASP A 530 3.79 16.97 16.69
N THR A 531 3.14 17.37 15.59
CA THR A 531 1.70 17.61 15.52
C THR A 531 0.90 16.46 14.94
N SER A 532 1.56 15.50 14.29
CA SER A 532 0.86 14.36 13.69
C SER A 532 0.29 13.44 14.76
N GLU A 533 -1.03 13.33 14.81
CA GLU A 533 -1.76 12.49 15.75
C GLU A 533 -3.03 11.96 15.09
N TRP A 534 -3.56 10.87 15.62
CA TRP A 534 -4.81 10.29 15.15
C TRP A 534 -5.84 10.26 16.28
N GLN A 535 -7.02 10.83 16.01
CA GLN A 535 -8.13 10.82 16.92
C GLN A 535 -9.40 10.37 16.20
N ALA A 536 -10.13 9.43 16.80
CA ALA A 536 -11.45 9.03 16.33
C ALA A 536 -12.46 9.02 17.49
N ARG A 537 -13.66 9.50 17.20
CA ARG A 537 -14.74 9.56 18.18
C ARG A 537 -16.02 9.02 17.59
N SER A 538 -16.72 8.21 18.37
CA SER A 538 -18.09 7.78 18.12
C SER A 538 -18.97 8.20 19.28
N ASN A 539 -20.11 8.78 18.97
CA ASN A 539 -21.11 9.15 19.95
C ASN A 539 -22.49 8.79 19.40
N THR A 540 -23.02 7.68 19.87
CA THR A 540 -24.36 7.19 19.51
C THR A 540 -25.25 7.21 20.74
N ASP A 541 -26.54 6.96 20.57
CA ASP A 541 -27.48 6.88 21.68
C ASP A 541 -27.17 5.72 22.65
N THR A 542 -26.42 4.72 22.19
CA THR A 542 -26.14 3.48 22.93
C THR A 542 -24.73 3.42 23.49
N TYR A 543 -23.76 4.05 22.86
CA TYR A 543 -22.38 4.01 23.31
C TYR A 543 -21.58 5.26 22.94
N ARG A 544 -20.51 5.49 23.70
CA ARG A 544 -19.47 6.47 23.41
C ARG A 544 -18.13 5.77 23.30
N LEU A 545 -17.36 6.13 22.28
CA LEU A 545 -16.00 5.65 22.10
C LEU A 545 -15.13 6.82 21.66
N ALA A 546 -14.00 7.01 22.32
CA ALA A 546 -12.96 7.93 21.89
C ALA A 546 -11.63 7.19 21.88
N ASN A 547 -10.93 7.28 20.77
CA ASN A 547 -9.60 6.71 20.61
C ASN A 547 -8.65 7.83 20.18
N TYR A 548 -7.59 8.01 20.94
CA TYR A 548 -6.47 8.89 20.65
C TYR A 548 -5.23 8.04 20.43
N SER A 549 -4.44 8.34 19.43
CA SER A 549 -3.18 7.63 19.15
C SER A 549 -2.12 8.60 18.65
N LYS A 550 -0.97 8.59 19.30
CA LYS A 550 0.22 9.36 18.95
C LYS A 550 1.37 8.43 18.66
N GLU A 551 1.82 8.43 17.43
CA GLU A 551 3.05 7.78 17.02
C GLU A 551 4.22 8.75 17.19
N ALA A 552 5.42 8.25 17.53
CA ALA A 552 6.63 9.07 17.61
C ALA A 552 7.11 9.42 16.18
N THR A 553 6.46 10.41 15.56
CA THR A 553 6.70 10.84 14.17
C THR A 553 7.81 11.89 14.05
N HIS A 554 8.13 12.61 15.14
CA HIS A 554 9.21 13.60 15.17
C HIS A 554 10.57 12.91 15.15
N ALA A 555 11.27 12.95 14.01
CA ALA A 555 12.53 12.26 13.82
C ALA A 555 13.53 13.06 12.98
N TYR A 556 14.82 12.91 13.32
CA TYR A 556 15.93 13.51 12.58
C TYR A 556 16.66 12.43 11.80
N TRP A 557 16.78 12.62 10.50
CA TRP A 557 17.39 11.66 9.59
C TRP A 557 18.68 12.21 8.97
N ILE A 558 19.66 11.36 8.83
CA ILE A 558 20.82 11.60 8.00
C ILE A 558 20.90 10.51 6.92
N GLY A 559 21.08 10.94 5.67
CA GLY A 559 21.18 10.06 4.52
C GLY A 559 22.50 10.23 3.78
N LEU A 560 23.01 9.14 3.24
CA LEU A 560 24.21 9.09 2.42
C LEU A 560 23.94 8.22 1.21
N THR A 561 24.08 8.78 0.00
CA THR A 561 23.89 8.05 -1.26
C THR A 561 25.12 8.21 -2.13
N PHE A 562 25.65 7.09 -2.60
CA PHE A 562 26.76 7.06 -3.55
C PHE A 562 26.33 6.41 -4.85
N ASN A 563 26.47 7.14 -5.97
CA ASN A 563 26.16 6.68 -7.31
C ASN A 563 27.46 6.52 -8.12
N PHE A 564 27.62 5.41 -8.82
CA PHE A 564 28.77 5.16 -9.67
C PHE A 564 28.36 4.83 -11.11
N ASN A 565 29.22 5.20 -12.05
CA ASN A 565 29.07 4.96 -13.48
C ASN A 565 27.74 5.47 -14.07
N ASN A 566 27.33 6.70 -13.67
CA ASN A 566 26.10 7.35 -14.14
C ASN A 566 24.84 6.49 -13.94
N PHE A 567 24.76 5.81 -12.81
CA PHE A 567 23.53 5.10 -12.43
C PHE A 567 22.37 6.10 -12.38
N THR A 568 21.37 5.87 -13.22
CA THR A 568 20.06 6.49 -13.10
C THR A 568 19.11 5.44 -12.59
N SER A 569 18.52 5.67 -11.41
CA SER A 569 17.42 4.79 -10.97
C SER A 569 16.36 4.81 -12.07
N ARG A 570 16.01 3.66 -12.61
CA ARG A 570 14.81 3.59 -13.44
C ARG A 570 13.65 4.02 -12.56
N SER A 571 13.10 5.19 -12.82
CA SER A 571 11.76 5.47 -12.33
C SER A 571 10.87 4.38 -12.92
N SER A 572 9.98 3.82 -12.11
CA SER A 572 8.95 2.85 -12.52
C SER A 572 7.96 3.41 -13.58
N ALA A 573 8.32 4.50 -14.25
CA ALA A 573 7.52 5.17 -15.28
C ALA A 573 7.41 4.40 -16.60
N ASP A 574 8.19 3.33 -16.79
CA ASP A 574 8.06 2.45 -17.96
C ASP A 574 7.14 1.23 -17.69
N ASP A 575 6.55 1.17 -16.50
CA ASP A 575 5.49 0.23 -16.19
C ASP A 575 4.14 0.71 -16.77
N SER A 576 4.00 0.59 -18.10
CA SER A 576 2.69 0.58 -18.78
C SER A 576 1.87 -0.67 -18.44
N HIS A 577 2.06 -1.21 -17.24
CA HIS A 577 1.22 -2.25 -16.68
C HIS A 577 0.08 -1.62 -15.89
N PRO A 578 -1.16 -2.13 -16.03
CA PRO A 578 -2.31 -1.59 -15.32
C PRO A 578 -2.04 -1.62 -13.82
N GLN A 579 -2.03 -0.45 -13.26
CA GLN A 579 -2.03 -0.04 -11.85
C GLN A 579 -1.96 -1.20 -10.84
N LYS A 580 -0.85 -1.30 -10.14
CA LYS A 580 -0.87 -1.85 -8.78
C LYS A 580 -1.99 -1.13 -8.04
N ARG A 581 -3.06 -1.84 -7.70
CA ARG A 581 -4.04 -1.34 -6.73
C ARG A 581 -3.25 -1.01 -5.47
N GLN A 582 -3.11 0.26 -5.15
CA GLN A 582 -2.82 0.69 -3.80
C GLN A 582 -4.01 0.20 -2.98
N VAL A 583 -3.83 -0.90 -2.29
CA VAL A 583 -4.68 -1.24 -1.16
C VAL A 583 -4.39 -0.14 -0.15
N ILE A 584 -5.36 0.73 0.06
CA ILE A 584 -5.34 1.65 1.18
C ILE A 584 -5.30 0.74 2.41
N GLN A 585 -4.15 0.61 3.02
CA GLN A 585 -4.02 0.04 4.35
C GLN A 585 -4.62 1.07 5.30
N LEU A 586 -5.91 0.90 5.59
CA LEU A 586 -6.52 1.54 6.74
C LEU A 586 -5.92 0.88 7.97
N GLY A 587 -5.10 1.65 8.67
CA GLY A 587 -4.73 1.50 10.06
C GLY A 587 -4.20 0.12 10.49
N GLN A 588 -2.87 0.05 10.66
CA GLN A 588 -2.32 -0.81 11.72
C GLN A 588 -2.40 -0.06 13.04
#